data_ad1e9992a6256c5ca3aecfc86457048e
#
_entry.id   ad1e9992a6256c5ca3aecfc86457048e
#
_cell.length_a   1.000
_cell.length_b   1.000
_cell.length_c   1.000
_cell.angle_alpha   90.00
_cell.angle_beta   90.00
_cell.angle_gamma   90.00
#
_symmetry.space_group_name_H-M   'P 1'
#
loop_
_entity.id
_entity.type
_entity.pdbx_description
1 polymer ?
#
loop_
_entity_poly.entity_id
_entity_poly.type
_entity_poly.pdbx_seq_one_letter_code
_entity_poly.pdbx_strand_id
1 'polypeptide(L)'
;MTEKSIYRKRIYERYTTDRYPQFLTFSESSYSKSLKPILTRLKKWLPINKSIKYLDVACGAGQLLYGFKTMGFDNIYGVDVSPQQVLVAKKITNNVFEGDALEFLQKNTNTFDLITAIDILEHLDKNEMFDFLDAIYLSLRKGGRLILQMPNAESPFGHKIRYCDLTHENSFDPSNLNSILNIVGFKNFEIQECGPIVHGPISFFRWLIWRLISFNLKVWNLAETGNIGSGVYTRVFLSKVDK
;
A
#
# COMPACT_ATOMS: atom_id res chain seq x y z
N MET A 1 4.11 27.57 -3.23
CA MET A 1 3.08 26.54 -3.46
C MET A 1 2.84 26.48 -4.96
N THR A 2 3.11 25.36 -5.59
CA THR A 2 2.84 25.17 -7.03
C THR A 2 1.32 25.06 -7.24
N GLU A 3 0.81 25.48 -8.40
CA GLU A 3 -0.64 25.39 -8.75
C GLU A 3 -1.23 23.99 -8.51
N LYS A 4 -0.42 22.95 -8.67
CA LYS A 4 -0.79 21.55 -8.39
C LYS A 4 -1.19 21.25 -6.93
N SER A 5 -0.75 22.08 -5.99
CA SER A 5 -1.07 21.85 -4.56
C SER A 5 -2.49 22.31 -4.17
N ILE A 6 -3.11 23.17 -4.96
CA ILE A 6 -4.38 23.83 -4.58
C ILE A 6 -5.54 22.83 -4.65
N TYR A 7 -5.69 22.05 -5.72
CA TYR A 7 -6.80 21.09 -5.82
C TYR A 7 -6.64 19.93 -4.83
N ARG A 8 -5.42 19.42 -4.63
CA ARG A 8 -5.13 18.37 -3.64
C ARG A 8 -5.51 18.85 -2.24
N LYS A 9 -5.06 20.04 -1.84
CA LYS A 9 -5.40 20.62 -0.55
C LYS A 9 -6.92 20.70 -0.36
N ARG A 10 -7.64 21.23 -1.36
CA ARG A 10 -9.11 21.34 -1.34
C ARG A 10 -9.81 19.99 -1.19
N ILE A 11 -9.28 18.92 -1.82
CA ILE A 11 -9.84 17.57 -1.71
C ILE A 11 -9.49 16.99 -0.33
N TYR A 12 -8.22 17.06 0.09
CA TYR A 12 -7.76 16.43 1.33
C TYR A 12 -8.34 17.06 2.60
N GLU A 13 -8.71 18.34 2.58
CA GLU A 13 -9.43 18.98 3.69
C GLU A 13 -10.76 18.27 4.04
N ARG A 14 -11.40 17.63 3.06
CA ARG A 14 -12.67 16.90 3.23
C ARG A 14 -12.56 15.39 3.00
N TYR A 15 -11.40 14.91 2.62
CA TYR A 15 -11.20 13.53 2.17
C TYR A 15 -11.69 12.50 3.20
N THR A 16 -11.32 12.69 4.45
CA THR A 16 -11.70 11.77 5.53
C THR A 16 -13.19 11.89 5.86
N THR A 17 -13.73 13.12 5.94
CA THR A 17 -15.14 13.33 6.31
C THR A 17 -16.12 12.87 5.25
N ASP A 18 -15.81 13.11 3.98
CA ASP A 18 -16.76 12.87 2.89
C ASP A 18 -16.62 11.46 2.30
N ARG A 19 -15.40 10.92 2.26
CA ARG A 19 -15.13 9.64 1.62
C ARG A 19 -14.96 8.48 2.59
N TYR A 20 -14.40 8.74 3.76
CA TYR A 20 -14.06 7.71 4.75
C TYR A 20 -14.51 8.05 6.18
N PRO A 21 -15.77 8.46 6.40
CA PRO A 21 -16.26 8.85 7.73
C PRO A 21 -16.14 7.73 8.77
N GLN A 22 -16.14 6.46 8.33
CA GLN A 22 -15.96 5.31 9.20
C GLN A 22 -14.56 5.24 9.86
N PHE A 23 -13.57 5.97 9.34
CA PHE A 23 -12.21 6.02 9.89
C PHE A 23 -12.00 7.18 10.88
N LEU A 24 -13.02 7.97 11.14
CA LEU A 24 -12.96 9.02 12.16
C LEU A 24 -13.06 8.48 13.60
N THR A 25 -13.37 7.19 13.73
CA THR A 25 -13.46 6.53 15.05
C THR A 25 -12.71 5.21 15.03
N PHE A 26 -11.95 4.96 16.10
CA PHE A 26 -11.31 3.68 16.31
C PHE A 26 -12.35 2.63 16.74
N SER A 27 -12.35 1.48 16.07
CA SER A 27 -13.17 0.30 16.42
C SER A 27 -12.36 -0.96 16.18
N GLU A 28 -12.01 -1.67 17.24
CA GLU A 28 -11.23 -2.92 17.16
C GLU A 28 -11.91 -3.97 16.28
N SER A 29 -13.23 -4.14 16.41
CA SER A 29 -13.97 -5.13 15.63
C SER A 29 -13.98 -4.79 14.13
N SER A 30 -14.13 -3.50 13.79
CA SER A 30 -14.07 -3.02 12.42
C SER A 30 -12.68 -3.21 11.83
N TYR A 31 -11.64 -2.82 12.58
CA TYR A 31 -10.24 -2.95 12.14
C TYR A 31 -9.85 -4.42 11.94
N SER A 32 -10.13 -5.29 12.92
CA SER A 32 -9.84 -6.73 12.82
C SER A 32 -10.50 -7.38 11.62
N LYS A 33 -11.73 -7.00 11.30
CA LYS A 33 -12.46 -7.54 10.14
C LYS A 33 -11.89 -7.05 8.81
N SER A 34 -11.62 -5.75 8.70
CA SER A 34 -11.11 -5.14 7.46
C SER A 34 -9.66 -5.53 7.14
N LEU A 35 -8.84 -5.74 8.18
CA LEU A 35 -7.41 -6.05 8.03
C LEU A 35 -7.11 -7.52 7.74
N LYS A 36 -8.00 -8.44 8.10
CA LYS A 36 -7.76 -9.88 7.95
C LYS A 36 -7.25 -10.26 6.54
N PRO A 37 -7.81 -9.74 5.44
CA PRO A 37 -7.32 -10.06 4.11
C PRO A 37 -5.89 -9.58 3.85
N ILE A 38 -5.57 -8.34 4.16
CA ILE A 38 -4.23 -7.78 3.89
C ILE A 38 -3.18 -8.45 4.78
N LEU A 39 -3.43 -8.61 6.09
CA LEU A 39 -2.50 -9.26 7.00
C LEU A 39 -2.22 -10.72 6.62
N THR A 40 -3.23 -11.45 6.12
CA THR A 40 -3.05 -12.81 5.62
C THR A 40 -2.06 -12.84 4.45
N ARG A 41 -2.12 -11.86 3.56
CA ARG A 41 -1.21 -11.77 2.41
C ARG A 41 0.19 -11.35 2.82
N LEU A 42 0.30 -10.39 3.74
CA LEU A 42 1.58 -9.88 4.19
C LEU A 42 2.42 -10.91 4.95
N LYS A 43 1.78 -11.91 5.61
CA LYS A 43 2.47 -12.89 6.49
C LYS A 43 3.75 -13.47 5.90
N LYS A 44 3.76 -13.82 4.62
CA LYS A 44 4.93 -14.43 3.97
C LYS A 44 6.13 -13.48 3.83
N TRP A 45 5.87 -12.18 3.88
CA TRP A 45 6.89 -11.14 3.73
C TRP A 45 7.31 -10.51 5.05
N LEU A 46 6.57 -10.79 6.13
CA LEU A 46 6.89 -10.22 7.43
C LEU A 46 8.06 -10.93 8.08
N PRO A 47 8.97 -10.20 8.76
CA PRO A 47 10.05 -10.80 9.50
C PRO A 47 9.54 -11.56 10.74
N ILE A 48 10.27 -12.61 11.12
CA ILE A 48 9.99 -13.39 12.33
C ILE A 48 10.26 -12.54 13.58
N ASN A 49 11.35 -11.77 13.56
CA ASN A 49 11.69 -10.85 14.64
C ASN A 49 10.64 -9.73 14.75
N LYS A 50 9.98 -9.62 15.90
CA LYS A 50 8.93 -8.62 16.16
C LYS A 50 9.46 -7.31 16.73
N SER A 51 10.74 -7.27 17.15
CA SER A 51 11.39 -6.07 17.70
C SER A 51 11.92 -5.11 16.63
N ILE A 52 11.68 -5.39 15.35
CA ILE A 52 12.06 -4.52 14.25
C ILE A 52 11.36 -3.15 14.34
N LYS A 53 11.99 -2.11 13.80
CA LYS A 53 11.34 -0.81 13.58
C LYS A 53 10.49 -0.85 12.32
N TYR A 54 9.20 -0.77 12.49
CA TYR A 54 8.22 -0.73 11.41
C TYR A 54 7.63 0.67 11.25
N LEU A 55 7.54 1.17 10.03
CA LEU A 55 6.88 2.42 9.67
C LEU A 55 5.75 2.16 8.67
N ASP A 56 4.58 2.72 8.93
CA ASP A 56 3.49 2.84 7.97
C ASP A 56 3.43 4.27 7.45
N VAL A 57 3.70 4.47 6.17
CA VAL A 57 3.70 5.79 5.54
C VAL A 57 2.32 6.07 4.96
N ALA A 58 1.77 7.26 5.21
CA ALA A 58 0.37 7.60 5.00
C ALA A 58 -0.55 6.63 5.77
N CYS A 59 -0.28 6.47 7.07
CA CYS A 59 -0.90 5.44 7.91
C CYS A 59 -2.39 5.63 8.14
N GLY A 60 -2.96 6.76 7.74
CA GLY A 60 -4.36 7.08 7.96
C GLY A 60 -4.75 7.00 9.44
N ALA A 61 -5.89 6.40 9.71
CA ALA A 61 -6.38 6.16 11.07
C ALA A 61 -5.67 4.98 11.79
N GLY A 62 -4.57 4.47 11.23
CA GLY A 62 -3.71 3.49 11.87
C GLY A 62 -4.19 2.05 11.77
N GLN A 63 -5.05 1.70 10.80
CA GLN A 63 -5.53 0.33 10.67
C GLN A 63 -4.37 -0.66 10.59
N LEU A 64 -3.40 -0.43 9.71
CA LEU A 64 -2.28 -1.35 9.54
C LEU A 64 -1.37 -1.37 10.78
N LEU A 65 -1.18 -0.22 11.44
CA LEU A 65 -0.49 -0.15 12.74
C LEU A 65 -1.18 -1.06 13.79
N TYR A 66 -2.51 -1.01 13.88
CA TYR A 66 -3.27 -1.91 14.74
C TYR A 66 -3.05 -3.38 14.38
N GLY A 67 -3.08 -3.71 13.09
CA GLY A 67 -2.81 -5.06 12.61
C GLY A 67 -1.43 -5.57 13.01
N PHE A 68 -0.38 -4.76 12.84
CA PHE A 68 0.97 -5.11 13.25
C PHE A 68 1.10 -5.26 14.77
N LYS A 69 0.47 -4.35 15.54
CA LYS A 69 0.42 -4.46 17.00
C LYS A 69 -0.21 -5.78 17.46
N THR A 70 -1.33 -6.18 16.87
CA THR A 70 -1.98 -7.47 17.20
C THR A 70 -1.16 -8.68 16.77
N MET A 71 -0.21 -8.54 15.87
CA MET A 71 0.75 -9.56 15.49
C MET A 71 2.01 -9.58 16.38
N GLY A 72 2.07 -8.74 17.42
CA GLY A 72 3.16 -8.66 18.37
C GLY A 72 4.34 -7.76 17.97
N PHE A 73 4.15 -6.86 17.01
CA PHE A 73 5.14 -5.82 16.73
C PHE A 73 4.92 -4.62 17.66
N ASP A 74 5.92 -4.30 18.48
CA ASP A 74 5.81 -3.23 19.48
C ASP A 74 6.43 -1.91 19.00
N ASN A 75 7.39 -1.96 18.09
CA ASN A 75 8.17 -0.83 17.62
C ASN A 75 7.56 -0.25 16.32
N ILE A 76 6.29 0.16 16.42
CA ILE A 76 5.47 0.60 15.29
C ILE A 76 5.36 2.12 15.25
N TYR A 77 5.57 2.69 14.05
CA TYR A 77 5.56 4.11 13.75
C TYR A 77 4.59 4.38 12.60
N GLY A 78 3.97 5.56 12.61
CA GLY A 78 3.13 6.03 11.50
C GLY A 78 3.35 7.50 11.22
N VAL A 79 3.15 7.91 9.99
CA VAL A 79 3.09 9.31 9.57
C VAL A 79 1.90 9.52 8.64
N ASP A 80 1.15 10.58 8.87
CA ASP A 80 0.03 10.97 7.99
C ASP A 80 -0.15 12.50 8.02
N VAL A 81 -0.60 13.06 6.91
CA VAL A 81 -0.82 14.50 6.75
C VAL A 81 -2.14 14.97 7.39
N SER A 82 -3.08 14.06 7.66
CA SER A 82 -4.40 14.37 8.19
C SER A 82 -4.42 14.40 9.71
N PRO A 83 -4.59 15.59 10.36
CA PRO A 83 -4.65 15.69 11.82
C PRO A 83 -5.75 14.80 12.42
N GLN A 84 -6.89 14.69 11.75
CA GLN A 84 -8.03 13.90 12.19
C GLN A 84 -7.70 12.41 12.26
N GLN A 85 -7.02 11.88 11.21
CA GLN A 85 -6.61 10.49 11.17
C GLN A 85 -5.50 10.18 12.16
N VAL A 86 -4.53 11.08 12.30
CA VAL A 86 -3.45 10.99 13.29
C VAL A 86 -4.01 10.90 14.73
N LEU A 87 -5.02 11.68 15.06
CA LEU A 87 -5.69 11.60 16.38
C LEU A 87 -6.30 10.22 16.64
N VAL A 88 -6.86 9.58 15.62
CA VAL A 88 -7.39 8.21 15.73
C VAL A 88 -6.25 7.20 15.85
N ALA A 89 -5.22 7.30 15.02
CA ALA A 89 -4.08 6.40 15.01
C ALA A 89 -3.27 6.45 16.33
N LYS A 90 -3.21 7.60 17.00
CA LYS A 90 -2.59 7.78 18.33
C LYS A 90 -3.25 6.95 19.44
N LYS A 91 -4.48 6.46 19.25
CA LYS A 91 -5.09 5.50 20.18
C LYS A 91 -4.44 4.10 20.12
N ILE A 92 -3.69 3.82 19.07
CA ILE A 92 -3.00 2.54 18.85
C ILE A 92 -1.56 2.63 19.37
N THR A 93 -0.84 3.68 19.02
CA THR A 93 0.54 3.94 19.44
C THR A 93 0.80 5.45 19.50
N ASN A 94 1.65 5.87 20.43
CA ASN A 94 2.09 7.29 20.53
C ASN A 94 3.09 7.68 19.43
N ASN A 95 3.66 6.70 18.71
CA ASN A 95 4.65 6.94 17.65
C ASN A 95 3.98 7.28 16.30
N VAL A 96 2.92 8.08 16.32
CA VAL A 96 2.26 8.59 15.11
C VAL A 96 2.51 10.09 14.99
N PHE A 97 3.00 10.50 13.83
CA PHE A 97 3.43 11.85 13.53
C PHE A 97 2.49 12.48 12.51
N GLU A 98 2.10 13.72 12.76
CA GLU A 98 1.39 14.55 11.80
C GLU A 98 2.41 15.30 10.94
N GLY A 99 2.28 15.17 9.62
CA GLY A 99 3.13 15.91 8.70
C GLY A 99 3.29 15.24 7.34
N ASP A 100 4.09 15.89 6.52
CA ASP A 100 4.46 15.37 5.20
C ASP A 100 5.35 14.14 5.31
N ALA A 101 5.00 13.10 4.56
CA ALA A 101 5.68 11.82 4.59
C ALA A 101 7.11 11.91 4.05
N LEU A 102 7.33 12.71 2.99
CA LEU A 102 8.66 12.90 2.40
C LEU A 102 9.61 13.58 3.39
N GLU A 103 9.14 14.67 4.03
CA GLU A 103 9.92 15.35 5.06
C GLU A 103 10.24 14.45 6.26
N PHE A 104 9.28 13.62 6.67
CA PHE A 104 9.48 12.67 7.77
C PHE A 104 10.55 11.64 7.41
N LEU A 105 10.48 11.05 6.21
CA LEU A 105 11.45 10.07 5.72
C LEU A 105 12.85 10.65 5.62
N GLN A 106 13.00 11.87 5.07
CA GLN A 106 14.29 12.57 4.94
C GLN A 106 14.97 12.82 6.28
N LYS A 107 14.20 13.06 7.35
CA LYS A 107 14.70 13.24 8.72
C LYS A 107 15.05 11.92 9.43
N ASN A 108 14.63 10.77 8.89
CA ASN A 108 14.78 9.46 9.52
C ASN A 108 15.54 8.45 8.64
N THR A 109 16.72 8.83 8.15
CA THR A 109 17.56 7.95 7.33
C THR A 109 18.10 6.76 8.13
N ASN A 110 18.27 5.60 7.47
CA ASN A 110 18.80 4.36 8.04
C ASN A 110 18.16 3.96 9.38
N THR A 111 16.85 4.09 9.47
CA THR A 111 16.11 3.99 10.73
C THR A 111 15.18 2.78 10.80
N PHE A 112 14.52 2.43 9.70
CA PHE A 112 13.48 1.41 9.68
C PHE A 112 13.94 0.10 9.05
N ASP A 113 13.43 -1.00 9.60
CA ASP A 113 13.69 -2.35 9.07
C ASP A 113 12.59 -2.78 8.09
N LEU A 114 11.39 -2.23 8.26
CA LEU A 114 10.23 -2.47 7.40
C LEU A 114 9.45 -1.18 7.22
N ILE A 115 9.12 -0.85 5.96
CA ILE A 115 8.22 0.26 5.61
C ILE A 115 7.07 -0.30 4.80
N THR A 116 5.85 0.13 5.10
CA THR A 116 4.68 -0.05 4.24
C THR A 116 4.23 1.30 3.68
N ALA A 117 3.81 1.29 2.40
CA ALA A 117 3.19 2.43 1.74
C ALA A 117 2.01 1.90 0.92
N ILE A 118 0.81 2.03 1.48
CA ILE A 118 -0.41 1.43 0.95
C ILE A 118 -1.26 2.52 0.31
N ASP A 119 -1.55 2.35 -0.99
CA ASP A 119 -2.41 3.25 -1.77
C ASP A 119 -1.96 4.73 -1.67
N ILE A 120 -0.66 4.98 -1.89
CA ILE A 120 -0.07 6.33 -1.88
C ILE A 120 0.63 6.69 -3.19
N LEU A 121 1.34 5.77 -3.84
CA LEU A 121 2.15 6.08 -5.04
C LEU A 121 1.31 6.60 -6.20
N GLU A 122 0.08 6.15 -6.33
CA GLU A 122 -0.87 6.60 -7.35
C GLU A 122 -1.27 8.07 -7.21
N HIS A 123 -1.10 8.65 -6.03
CA HIS A 123 -1.42 10.05 -5.74
C HIS A 123 -0.27 11.03 -6.02
N LEU A 124 0.94 10.52 -6.22
CA LEU A 124 2.15 11.32 -6.44
C LEU A 124 2.35 11.57 -7.95
N ASP A 125 2.81 12.77 -8.33
CA ASP A 125 3.29 12.95 -9.68
C ASP A 125 4.64 12.21 -9.87
N LYS A 126 5.15 12.17 -11.10
CA LYS A 126 6.35 11.37 -11.40
C LYS A 126 7.60 11.84 -10.64
N ASN A 127 7.78 13.13 -10.43
CA ASN A 127 8.92 13.67 -9.70
C ASN A 127 8.76 13.39 -8.20
N GLU A 128 7.57 13.72 -7.65
CA GLU A 128 7.23 13.42 -6.26
C GLU A 128 7.40 11.94 -5.94
N MET A 129 7.04 11.05 -6.87
CA MET A 129 7.17 9.60 -6.69
C MET A 129 8.64 9.16 -6.58
N PHE A 130 9.54 9.68 -7.43
CA PHE A 130 10.96 9.34 -7.33
C PHE A 130 11.57 9.90 -6.04
N ASP A 131 11.31 11.16 -5.69
CA ASP A 131 11.78 11.77 -4.45
C ASP A 131 11.31 10.97 -3.22
N PHE A 132 10.06 10.50 -3.25
CA PHE A 132 9.47 9.69 -2.19
C PHE A 132 10.10 8.31 -2.09
N LEU A 133 10.30 7.62 -3.21
CA LEU A 133 10.93 6.30 -3.23
C LEU A 133 12.41 6.34 -2.82
N ASP A 134 13.14 7.39 -3.24
CA ASP A 134 14.52 7.65 -2.81
C ASP A 134 14.59 7.88 -1.29
N ALA A 135 13.65 8.68 -0.75
CA ALA A 135 13.58 8.93 0.69
C ALA A 135 13.24 7.64 1.48
N ILE A 136 12.34 6.80 0.98
CA ILE A 136 12.07 5.47 1.56
C ILE A 136 13.34 4.62 1.55
N TYR A 137 14.02 4.56 0.39
CA TYR A 137 15.26 3.79 0.26
C TYR A 137 16.32 4.24 1.26
N LEU A 138 16.51 5.55 1.41
CA LEU A 138 17.45 6.11 2.39
C LEU A 138 17.02 5.84 3.83
N SER A 139 15.71 5.87 4.14
CA SER A 139 15.17 5.62 5.48
C SER A 139 15.27 4.15 5.91
N LEU A 140 15.26 3.23 4.96
CA LEU A 140 15.46 1.81 5.26
C LEU A 140 16.91 1.53 5.67
N ARG A 141 17.07 0.65 6.64
CA ARG A 141 18.36 0.02 6.98
C ARG A 141 18.79 -0.93 5.87
N LYS A 142 20.08 -1.25 5.84
CA LYS A 142 20.61 -2.29 4.95
C LYS A 142 19.88 -3.62 5.20
N GLY A 143 19.34 -4.22 4.13
CA GLY A 143 18.50 -5.41 4.21
C GLY A 143 17.06 -5.12 4.69
N GLY A 144 16.70 -3.86 4.85
CA GLY A 144 15.33 -3.44 5.14
C GLY A 144 14.40 -3.68 3.97
N ARG A 145 13.12 -3.70 4.24
CA ARG A 145 12.05 -4.10 3.30
C ARG A 145 11.03 -3.01 3.11
N LEU A 146 10.63 -2.79 1.86
CA LEU A 146 9.48 -2.01 1.48
C LEU A 146 8.35 -2.93 0.99
N ILE A 147 7.13 -2.70 1.49
CA ILE A 147 5.92 -3.33 0.98
C ILE A 147 4.98 -2.22 0.48
N LEU A 148 4.51 -2.39 -0.74
CA LEU A 148 3.62 -1.46 -1.43
C LEU A 148 2.30 -2.14 -1.78
N GLN A 149 1.21 -1.37 -1.77
CA GLN A 149 -0.04 -1.69 -2.45
C GLN A 149 -0.42 -0.53 -3.35
N MET A 150 -1.00 -0.84 -4.50
CA MET A 150 -1.48 0.16 -5.45
C MET A 150 -2.49 -0.40 -6.43
N PRO A 151 -3.26 0.46 -7.11
CA PRO A 151 -4.10 0.09 -8.24
C PRO A 151 -3.32 -0.60 -9.35
N ASN A 152 -3.93 -1.62 -9.93
CA ASN A 152 -3.35 -2.45 -10.98
C ASN A 152 -3.86 -2.04 -12.36
N ALA A 153 -2.97 -1.54 -13.20
CA ALA A 153 -3.28 -1.16 -14.57
C ALA A 153 -3.61 -2.36 -15.48
N GLU A 154 -3.06 -3.56 -15.19
CA GLU A 154 -3.39 -4.80 -15.92
C GLU A 154 -4.78 -5.37 -15.55
N SER A 155 -5.43 -4.85 -14.50
CA SER A 155 -6.78 -5.28 -14.16
C SER A 155 -7.77 -4.92 -15.27
N PRO A 156 -8.72 -5.81 -15.65
CA PRO A 156 -9.81 -5.44 -16.56
C PRO A 156 -10.63 -4.22 -16.09
N PHE A 157 -10.52 -3.89 -14.81
CA PHE A 157 -11.14 -2.70 -14.19
C PHE A 157 -10.13 -1.57 -13.88
N GLY A 158 -8.94 -1.60 -14.46
CA GLY A 158 -7.87 -0.63 -14.21
C GLY A 158 -8.33 0.82 -14.45
N HIS A 159 -9.04 1.09 -15.55
CA HIS A 159 -9.62 2.41 -15.83
C HIS A 159 -10.55 2.90 -14.71
N LYS A 160 -11.47 2.03 -14.24
CA LYS A 160 -12.38 2.40 -13.16
C LYS A 160 -11.62 2.81 -11.91
N ILE A 161 -10.53 2.10 -11.59
CA ILE A 161 -9.75 2.39 -10.38
C ILE A 161 -8.94 3.67 -10.58
N ARG A 162 -8.32 3.86 -11.75
CA ARG A 162 -7.55 5.06 -12.08
C ARG A 162 -8.40 6.34 -11.98
N TYR A 163 -9.67 6.28 -12.39
CA TYR A 163 -10.53 7.46 -12.47
C TYR A 163 -11.60 7.55 -11.37
N CYS A 164 -11.67 6.61 -10.43
CA CYS A 164 -12.62 6.68 -9.31
C CYS A 164 -12.21 7.70 -8.24
N ASP A 165 -10.96 8.13 -8.26
CA ASP A 165 -10.41 9.15 -7.40
C ASP A 165 -9.70 10.21 -8.25
N LEU A 166 -10.11 11.48 -8.11
CA LEU A 166 -9.51 12.60 -8.84
C LEU A 166 -8.06 12.89 -8.44
N THR A 167 -7.64 12.38 -7.30
CA THR A 167 -6.27 12.55 -6.81
C THR A 167 -5.30 11.50 -7.35
N HIS A 168 -5.77 10.47 -8.07
CA HIS A 168 -4.91 9.51 -8.75
C HIS A 168 -4.22 10.14 -9.96
N GLU A 169 -2.92 10.31 -9.89
CA GLU A 169 -2.04 10.81 -10.97
C GLU A 169 -1.51 9.66 -11.84
N ASN A 170 -1.23 8.51 -11.23
CA ASN A 170 -0.60 7.36 -11.87
C ASN A 170 -1.44 6.07 -11.74
N SER A 171 -1.08 5.09 -12.56
CA SER A 171 -1.51 3.70 -12.44
C SER A 171 -0.31 2.82 -12.80
N PHE A 172 -0.17 1.70 -12.11
CA PHE A 172 1.00 0.83 -12.21
C PHE A 172 0.60 -0.56 -12.69
N ASP A 173 1.37 -1.12 -13.60
CA ASP A 173 1.47 -2.55 -13.77
C ASP A 173 2.73 -3.08 -13.05
N PRO A 174 2.79 -4.37 -12.72
CA PRO A 174 3.94 -4.93 -12.00
C PRO A 174 5.29 -4.75 -12.69
N SER A 175 5.34 -4.76 -14.03
CA SER A 175 6.58 -4.62 -14.79
C SER A 175 7.12 -3.19 -14.70
N ASN A 176 6.24 -2.21 -14.88
CA ASN A 176 6.58 -0.80 -14.77
C ASN A 176 7.05 -0.47 -13.35
N LEU A 177 6.31 -0.93 -12.32
CA LEU A 177 6.70 -0.74 -10.93
C LEU A 177 8.08 -1.34 -10.63
N ASN A 178 8.35 -2.57 -11.10
CA ASN A 178 9.66 -3.20 -10.91
C ASN A 178 10.78 -2.36 -11.53
N SER A 179 10.56 -1.81 -12.73
CA SER A 179 11.55 -0.95 -13.40
C SER A 179 11.84 0.31 -12.59
N ILE A 180 10.80 0.98 -12.07
CA ILE A 180 10.95 2.17 -11.22
C ILE A 180 11.73 1.84 -9.95
N LEU A 181 11.36 0.77 -9.25
CA LEU A 181 12.01 0.36 -8.00
C LEU A 181 13.48 -0.05 -8.23
N ASN A 182 13.80 -0.68 -9.36
CA ASN A 182 15.18 -0.99 -9.74
C ASN A 182 16.02 0.26 -10.01
N ILE A 183 15.44 1.31 -10.62
CA ILE A 183 16.12 2.60 -10.85
C ILE A 183 16.51 3.23 -9.51
N VAL A 184 15.65 3.18 -8.51
CA VAL A 184 15.92 3.66 -7.13
C VAL A 184 17.00 2.82 -6.43
N GLY A 185 17.16 1.56 -6.81
CA GLY A 185 18.18 0.66 -6.25
C GLY A 185 17.64 -0.53 -5.47
N PHE A 186 16.34 -0.67 -5.35
CA PHE A 186 15.69 -1.83 -4.70
C PHE A 186 15.96 -3.13 -5.46
N LYS A 187 15.91 -4.25 -4.74
CA LYS A 187 16.15 -5.61 -5.26
C LYS A 187 15.04 -6.57 -4.82
N ASN A 188 15.10 -7.80 -5.34
CA ASN A 188 14.24 -8.91 -4.90
C ASN A 188 12.75 -8.57 -5.00
N PHE A 189 12.33 -8.03 -6.15
CA PHE A 189 10.94 -7.69 -6.42
C PHE A 189 10.05 -8.94 -6.42
N GLU A 190 9.03 -8.93 -5.59
CA GLU A 190 7.97 -9.94 -5.55
C GLU A 190 6.61 -9.27 -5.64
N ILE A 191 5.65 -9.94 -6.27
CA ILE A 191 4.27 -9.48 -6.37
C ILE A 191 3.29 -10.49 -5.80
N GLN A 192 2.13 -10.00 -5.40
CA GLN A 192 1.02 -10.83 -4.94
C GLN A 192 -0.33 -10.23 -5.33
N GLU A 193 -1.18 -11.08 -5.92
CA GLU A 193 -2.56 -10.70 -6.20
C GLU A 193 -3.39 -10.51 -4.93
N CYS A 194 -4.37 -9.60 -4.99
CA CYS A 194 -5.32 -9.32 -3.92
C CYS A 194 -6.70 -9.97 -4.16
N GLY A 195 -6.70 -11.19 -4.71
CA GLY A 195 -7.89 -11.97 -5.02
C GLY A 195 -8.63 -12.52 -3.78
N PRO A 196 -9.69 -13.30 -3.98
CA PRO A 196 -10.46 -13.90 -2.89
C PRO A 196 -9.61 -14.81 -1.99
N ILE A 197 -9.81 -14.71 -0.67
CA ILE A 197 -9.20 -15.60 0.33
C ILE A 197 -10.26 -16.60 0.79
N VAL A 198 -9.88 -17.88 0.82
CA VAL A 198 -10.77 -18.96 1.25
C VAL A 198 -10.89 -18.96 2.77
N HIS A 199 -12.12 -18.86 3.27
CA HIS A 199 -12.46 -18.95 4.71
C HIS A 199 -13.84 -19.59 4.96
N GLY A 200 -14.42 -20.24 3.94
CA GLY A 200 -15.69 -20.94 3.99
C GLY A 200 -16.20 -21.30 2.59
N PRO A 201 -17.33 -22.02 2.46
CA PRO A 201 -17.81 -22.51 1.17
C PRO A 201 -18.01 -21.41 0.12
N ILE A 202 -18.69 -20.33 0.48
CA ILE A 202 -18.96 -19.20 -0.44
C ILE A 202 -17.64 -18.57 -0.94
N SER A 203 -16.67 -18.36 -0.05
CA SER A 203 -15.37 -17.80 -0.43
C SER A 203 -14.55 -18.79 -1.26
N PHE A 204 -14.71 -20.09 -1.07
CA PHE A 204 -14.11 -21.11 -1.91
C PHE A 204 -14.65 -21.05 -3.36
N PHE A 205 -15.98 -20.98 -3.54
CA PHE A 205 -16.57 -20.81 -4.87
C PHE A 205 -16.15 -19.50 -5.54
N ARG A 206 -16.09 -18.39 -4.80
CA ARG A 206 -15.56 -17.13 -5.32
C ARG A 206 -14.10 -17.26 -5.75
N TRP A 207 -13.27 -17.96 -4.97
CA TRP A 207 -11.88 -18.23 -5.31
C TRP A 207 -11.78 -19.09 -6.58
N LEU A 208 -12.59 -20.15 -6.71
CA LEU A 208 -12.62 -21.01 -7.89
C LEU A 208 -13.01 -20.23 -9.16
N ILE A 209 -14.08 -19.44 -9.09
CA ILE A 209 -14.51 -18.57 -10.20
C ILE A 209 -13.38 -17.58 -10.56
N TRP A 210 -12.74 -16.98 -9.57
CA TRP A 210 -11.61 -16.09 -9.81
C TRP A 210 -10.44 -16.77 -10.50
N ARG A 211 -10.11 -18.00 -10.10
CA ARG A 211 -9.05 -18.80 -10.76
C ARG A 211 -9.37 -19.07 -12.23
N LEU A 212 -10.62 -19.36 -12.54
CA LEU A 212 -11.09 -19.57 -13.91
C LEU A 212 -10.99 -18.26 -14.74
N ILE A 213 -11.44 -17.14 -14.18
CA ILE A 213 -11.34 -15.83 -14.83
C ILE A 213 -9.86 -15.49 -15.09
N SER A 214 -9.01 -15.61 -14.09
CA SER A 214 -7.57 -15.32 -14.21
C SER A 214 -6.88 -16.20 -15.23
N PHE A 215 -7.27 -17.48 -15.32
CA PHE A 215 -6.77 -18.38 -16.35
C PHE A 215 -7.16 -17.92 -17.76
N ASN A 216 -8.42 -17.56 -17.98
CA ASN A 216 -8.88 -17.04 -19.28
C ASN A 216 -8.14 -15.76 -19.69
N LEU A 217 -7.91 -14.85 -18.74
CA LEU A 217 -7.15 -13.63 -19.00
C LEU A 217 -5.69 -13.93 -19.40
N LYS A 218 -5.07 -14.94 -18.78
CA LYS A 218 -3.71 -15.40 -19.16
C LYS A 218 -3.70 -15.97 -20.57
N VAL A 219 -4.69 -16.80 -20.91
CA VAL A 219 -4.82 -17.38 -22.26
C VAL A 219 -5.03 -16.28 -23.29
N TRP A 220 -5.89 -15.31 -23.00
CA TRP A 220 -6.09 -14.14 -23.87
C TRP A 220 -4.78 -13.40 -24.10
N ASN A 221 -4.10 -13.01 -23.02
CA ASN A 221 -2.84 -12.25 -23.14
C ASN A 221 -1.77 -13.04 -23.92
N LEU A 222 -1.68 -14.35 -23.68
CA LEU A 222 -0.78 -15.24 -24.42
C LEU A 222 -1.13 -15.29 -25.91
N ALA A 223 -2.43 -15.39 -26.26
CA ALA A 223 -2.87 -15.44 -27.64
C ALA A 223 -2.61 -14.13 -28.40
N GLU A 224 -2.77 -12.98 -27.73
CA GLU A 224 -2.60 -11.66 -28.33
C GLU A 224 -1.13 -11.24 -28.43
N THR A 225 -0.34 -11.50 -27.38
CA THR A 225 1.01 -10.93 -27.23
C THR A 225 2.13 -11.97 -27.26
N GLY A 226 1.83 -13.27 -27.21
CA GLY A 226 2.80 -14.34 -27.03
C GLY A 226 3.38 -14.43 -25.60
N ASN A 227 2.84 -13.66 -24.64
CA ASN A 227 3.29 -13.64 -23.26
C ASN A 227 2.10 -13.68 -22.29
N ILE A 228 2.27 -14.26 -21.11
CA ILE A 228 1.22 -14.30 -20.07
C ILE A 228 1.14 -13.04 -19.21
N GLY A 229 2.01 -12.04 -19.45
CA GLY A 229 2.11 -10.82 -18.62
C GLY A 229 2.55 -11.10 -17.20
N SER A 230 2.17 -10.22 -16.26
CA SER A 230 2.44 -10.42 -14.81
C SER A 230 1.64 -11.60 -14.24
N GLY A 231 0.53 -11.94 -14.86
CA GLY A 231 -0.43 -12.92 -14.37
C GLY A 231 -1.24 -12.46 -13.15
N VAL A 232 -1.20 -11.17 -12.81
CA VAL A 232 -1.93 -10.56 -11.71
C VAL A 232 -2.98 -9.62 -12.25
N TYR A 233 -4.26 -9.99 -12.14
CA TYR A 233 -5.39 -9.26 -12.73
C TYR A 233 -6.36 -8.68 -11.69
N THR A 234 -6.04 -8.77 -10.41
CA THR A 234 -6.83 -8.13 -9.35
C THR A 234 -6.76 -6.61 -9.42
N ARG A 235 -7.78 -5.93 -8.90
CA ARG A 235 -7.91 -4.46 -8.96
C ARG A 235 -6.74 -3.72 -8.32
N VAL A 236 -6.18 -4.30 -7.29
CA VAL A 236 -4.95 -3.85 -6.62
C VAL A 236 -4.00 -5.04 -6.51
N PHE A 237 -2.73 -4.77 -6.38
CA PHE A 237 -1.71 -5.77 -6.08
C PHE A 237 -0.78 -5.29 -4.98
N LEU A 238 -0.18 -6.24 -4.30
CA LEU A 238 0.89 -6.00 -3.34
C LEU A 238 2.24 -6.29 -4.00
N SER A 239 3.23 -5.51 -3.66
CA SER A 239 4.63 -5.79 -4.01
C SER A 239 5.54 -5.67 -2.81
N LYS A 240 6.67 -6.37 -2.87
CA LYS A 240 7.74 -6.36 -1.87
C LYS A 240 9.07 -6.20 -2.56
N VAL A 241 9.92 -5.34 -2.02
CA VAL A 241 11.32 -5.17 -2.41
C VAL A 241 12.21 -5.04 -1.18
N ASP A 242 13.47 -5.35 -1.35
CA ASP A 242 14.50 -5.23 -0.30
C ASP A 242 15.56 -4.18 -0.71
N LYS A 243 16.12 -3.46 0.28
CA LYS A 243 17.24 -2.54 0.11
C LYS A 243 18.58 -3.26 0.11
#